data_74e4a2cc74c45e1b2ede074306fba890
#
_entry.id   74e4a2cc74c45e1b2ede074306fba890
#
_cell.length_a   1.000
_cell.length_b   1.000
_cell.length_c   1.000
_cell.angle_alpha   90.00
_cell.angle_beta   90.00
_cell.angle_gamma   90.00
#
_symmetry.space_group_name_H-M   'P 1'
#
loop_
_entity.id
_entity.type
_entity.pdbx_description
1 polymer ?
#
loop_
_entity_poly.entity_id
_entity_poly.type
_entity_poly.pdbx_seq_one_letter_code
_entity_poly.pdbx_strand_id
1 'polypeptide(L)'
;MASGENIIYEDHGKPFLDDFVGSWPREASRGVIQFPDGEILIFVKERIGQYKLPGGGKEHDETPEQTFVREVYEETGYMVKNIRKIGITRDQTQGSHVFAAEPYGEAQEIHPDEDEMRFGAKCLKMKPTDVLKNMENFINERKHNSDEASLLQCYFTFRDYKILEYFLKRS
;
A
#
# COMPACT_ATOMS: atom_id res chain seq x y z
N MET A 1 2.53 25.85 8.82
CA MET A 1 3.48 24.79 9.19
C MET A 1 2.68 23.54 9.53
N ALA A 2 2.78 22.53 8.73
CA ALA A 2 2.24 21.22 9.10
C ALA A 2 3.09 20.67 10.24
N SER A 3 2.62 20.85 11.46
CA SER A 3 3.27 20.40 12.66
C SER A 3 3.21 18.87 12.73
N GLY A 4 4.35 18.21 12.62
CA GLY A 4 4.55 16.92 13.25
C GLY A 4 4.00 15.68 12.55
N GLU A 5 3.73 15.69 11.23
CA GLU A 5 3.44 14.44 10.53
C GLU A 5 4.71 13.59 10.37
N ASN A 6 4.63 12.32 10.79
CA ASN A 6 5.73 11.40 10.61
C ASN A 6 5.90 11.07 9.13
N ILE A 7 7.01 11.47 8.54
CA ILE A 7 7.38 11.07 7.19
C ILE A 7 8.01 9.69 7.27
N ILE A 8 7.26 8.67 6.83
CA ILE A 8 7.71 7.28 6.81
C ILE A 8 8.68 7.04 5.65
N TYR A 9 8.36 7.61 4.50
CA TYR A 9 9.14 7.50 3.28
C TYR A 9 8.96 8.76 2.44
N GLU A 10 10.04 9.29 1.95
CA GLU A 10 10.06 10.42 1.02
C GLU A 10 11.09 10.15 -0.07
N ASP A 11 10.67 10.28 -1.31
CA ASP A 11 11.56 10.18 -2.45
C ASP A 11 11.64 11.50 -3.18
N HIS A 12 12.83 12.09 -3.18
CA HIS A 12 13.16 13.32 -3.91
C HIS A 12 13.84 13.06 -5.25
N GLY A 13 14.27 11.86 -5.48
CA GLY A 13 14.82 11.33 -6.72
C GLY A 13 14.12 10.04 -7.07
N LYS A 14 14.27 9.57 -8.27
CA LYS A 14 13.61 8.35 -8.74
C LYS A 14 14.59 7.19 -8.59
N PRO A 15 14.45 6.35 -7.56
CA PRO A 15 15.40 5.24 -7.39
C PRO A 15 15.33 4.23 -8.54
N PHE A 16 14.20 4.23 -9.27
CA PHE A 16 13.95 3.25 -10.34
C PHE A 16 13.56 3.86 -11.69
N LEU A 17 13.15 5.13 -11.73
CA LEU A 17 12.62 5.81 -12.92
C LEU A 17 13.31 7.17 -13.11
N ASP A 18 14.42 7.24 -13.80
CA ASP A 18 15.17 8.48 -14.01
C ASP A 18 14.36 9.59 -14.72
N ASP A 19 13.35 9.22 -15.51
CA ASP A 19 12.59 10.13 -16.36
C ASP A 19 11.10 10.26 -16.02
N PHE A 20 10.64 9.71 -14.88
CA PHE A 20 9.24 9.80 -14.52
C PHE A 20 8.89 11.19 -14.00
N VAL A 21 8.27 12.00 -14.84
CA VAL A 21 7.74 13.30 -14.46
C VAL A 21 6.26 13.16 -14.10
N GLY A 22 6.00 12.64 -12.92
CA GLY A 22 4.66 12.68 -12.34
C GLY A 22 4.40 14.05 -11.73
N SER A 23 3.28 14.67 -12.03
CA SER A 23 2.84 15.83 -11.27
C SER A 23 2.28 15.38 -9.93
N TRP A 24 2.90 15.79 -8.83
CA TRP A 24 2.23 15.80 -7.54
C TRP A 24 1.01 16.75 -7.65
N PRO A 25 -0.14 16.43 -7.13
CA PRO A 25 -0.35 15.36 -6.18
C PRO A 25 -1.60 14.52 -6.47
N ARG A 26 -1.43 13.27 -6.68
CA ARG A 26 -2.52 12.35 -6.40
C ARG A 26 -2.48 12.05 -4.90
N GLU A 27 -3.56 12.35 -4.19
CA GLU A 27 -3.72 12.00 -2.78
C GLU A 27 -4.25 10.57 -2.67
N ALA A 28 -3.67 9.78 -1.79
CA ALA A 28 -4.02 8.39 -1.57
C ALA A 28 -4.00 8.05 -0.08
N SER A 29 -4.61 6.93 0.29
CA SER A 29 -4.54 6.37 1.63
C SER A 29 -4.28 4.87 1.58
N ARG A 30 -3.46 4.38 2.51
CA ARG A 30 -3.12 2.95 2.62
C ARG A 30 -2.73 2.60 4.04
N GLY A 31 -2.60 1.32 4.32
CA GLY A 31 -2.13 1.00 5.66
C GLY A 31 -1.97 -0.47 5.96
N VAL A 32 -1.60 -0.71 7.21
CA VAL A 32 -1.41 -2.04 7.78
C VAL A 32 -2.65 -2.41 8.59
N ILE A 33 -3.32 -3.48 8.18
CA ILE A 33 -4.47 -4.03 8.90
C ILE A 33 -4.00 -5.31 9.59
N GLN A 34 -3.88 -5.25 10.92
CA GLN A 34 -3.30 -6.33 11.70
C GLN A 34 -4.36 -7.02 12.56
N PHE A 35 -4.37 -8.35 12.49
CA PHE A 35 -5.16 -9.21 13.36
C PHE A 35 -4.53 -9.34 14.76
N PRO A 36 -5.31 -9.76 15.76
CA PRO A 36 -4.78 -10.00 17.11
C PRO A 36 -3.64 -11.02 17.20
N ASP A 37 -3.57 -11.96 16.25
CA ASP A 37 -2.49 -12.95 16.15
C ASP A 37 -1.20 -12.40 15.49
N GLY A 38 -1.20 -11.13 15.08
CA GLY A 38 -0.07 -10.45 14.47
C GLY A 38 0.03 -10.60 12.95
N GLU A 39 -0.80 -11.43 12.33
CA GLU A 39 -0.87 -11.49 10.85
C GLU A 39 -1.55 -10.25 10.30
N ILE A 40 -1.30 -9.94 9.04
CA ILE A 40 -1.83 -8.76 8.36
C ILE A 40 -2.60 -9.15 7.09
N LEU A 41 -3.53 -8.28 6.70
CA LEU A 41 -4.16 -8.35 5.38
C LEU A 41 -3.21 -7.79 4.32
N ILE A 42 -3.10 -8.52 3.22
CA ILE A 42 -2.32 -8.10 2.07
C ILE A 42 -3.11 -8.30 0.78
N PHE A 43 -3.06 -7.29 -0.08
CA PHE A 43 -3.64 -7.36 -1.42
C PHE A 43 -2.59 -7.88 -2.40
N VAL A 44 -2.93 -8.92 -3.15
CA VAL A 44 -1.99 -9.60 -4.03
C VAL A 44 -2.50 -9.59 -5.46
N LYS A 45 -1.64 -9.17 -6.39
CA LYS A 45 -1.80 -9.38 -7.83
C LYS A 45 -1.06 -10.65 -8.22
N GLU A 46 -1.75 -11.80 -8.13
CA GLU A 46 -1.15 -13.13 -8.17
C GLU A 46 -0.38 -13.41 -9.45
N ARG A 47 -0.92 -12.98 -10.62
CA ARG A 47 -0.30 -13.25 -11.93
C ARG A 47 1.06 -12.62 -12.12
N ILE A 48 1.35 -11.56 -11.38
CA ILE A 48 2.65 -10.88 -11.42
C ILE A 48 3.43 -11.02 -10.12
N GLY A 49 2.87 -11.67 -9.10
CA GLY A 49 3.53 -11.88 -7.81
C GLY A 49 3.71 -10.60 -6.98
N GLN A 50 2.89 -9.57 -7.20
CA GLN A 50 2.98 -8.31 -6.47
C GLN A 50 2.16 -8.34 -5.18
N TYR A 51 2.80 -8.01 -4.07
CA TYR A 51 2.21 -7.87 -2.75
C TYR A 51 2.11 -6.39 -2.40
N LYS A 52 0.91 -5.92 -2.05
CA LYS A 52 0.61 -4.52 -1.76
C LYS A 52 -0.08 -4.39 -0.41
N LEU A 53 0.21 -3.34 0.33
CA LEU A 53 -0.65 -2.92 1.42
C LEU A 53 -1.99 -2.42 0.86
N PRO A 54 -3.13 -2.76 1.49
CA PRO A 54 -4.43 -2.26 1.05
C PRO A 54 -4.47 -0.74 1.02
N GLY A 55 -5.04 -0.19 -0.04
CA GLY A 55 -5.20 1.23 -0.21
C GLY A 55 -5.12 1.70 -1.65
N GLY A 56 -5.59 2.91 -1.87
CA GLY A 56 -5.66 3.50 -3.20
C GLY A 56 -5.92 5.00 -3.18
N GLY A 57 -6.32 5.53 -4.31
CA GLY A 57 -6.52 6.95 -4.54
C GLY A 57 -7.79 7.50 -3.90
N LYS A 58 -7.69 8.75 -3.46
CA LYS A 58 -8.84 9.52 -2.99
C LYS A 58 -9.84 9.76 -4.11
N GLU A 59 -11.10 9.58 -3.80
CA GLU A 59 -12.21 9.95 -4.67
C GLU A 59 -12.97 11.15 -4.10
N HIS A 60 -13.37 12.07 -4.99
CA HIS A 60 -14.19 13.23 -4.65
C HIS A 60 -13.73 13.96 -3.37
N ASP A 61 -14.67 14.24 -2.48
CA ASP A 61 -14.44 14.98 -1.23
C ASP A 61 -14.14 14.09 -0.03
N GLU A 62 -13.65 12.87 -0.26
CA GLU A 62 -13.30 11.96 0.82
C GLU A 62 -12.21 12.57 1.73
N THR A 63 -12.32 12.32 3.03
CA THR A 63 -11.19 12.49 3.94
C THR A 63 -10.18 11.35 3.73
N PRO A 64 -8.93 11.53 4.13
CA PRO A 64 -7.94 10.43 4.06
C PRO A 64 -8.38 9.14 4.74
N GLU A 65 -9.05 9.24 5.88
CA GLU A 65 -9.58 8.08 6.60
C GLU A 65 -10.74 7.42 5.84
N GLN A 66 -11.64 8.20 5.24
CA GLN A 66 -12.72 7.65 4.41
C GLN A 66 -12.17 6.92 3.18
N THR A 67 -11.17 7.48 2.51
CA THR A 67 -10.45 6.80 1.42
C THR A 67 -9.88 5.47 1.89
N PHE A 68 -9.20 5.46 3.05
CA PHE A 68 -8.61 4.25 3.61
C PHE A 68 -9.67 3.17 3.90
N VAL A 69 -10.76 3.53 4.55
CA VAL A 69 -11.85 2.60 4.88
C VAL A 69 -12.49 2.01 3.63
N ARG A 70 -12.77 2.83 2.61
CA ARG A 70 -13.34 2.38 1.34
C ARG A 70 -12.41 1.40 0.62
N GLU A 71 -11.16 1.79 0.43
CA GLU A 71 -10.15 0.97 -0.27
C GLU A 71 -9.92 -0.37 0.44
N VAL A 72 -9.80 -0.37 1.76
CA VAL A 72 -9.66 -1.61 2.53
C VAL A 72 -10.85 -2.52 2.31
N TYR A 73 -12.08 -1.97 2.34
CA TYR A 73 -13.27 -2.78 2.11
C TYR A 73 -13.31 -3.36 0.70
N GLU A 74 -13.01 -2.55 -0.33
CA GLU A 74 -13.00 -2.99 -1.73
C GLU A 74 -11.96 -4.08 -2.00
N GLU A 75 -10.76 -3.91 -1.50
CA GLU A 75 -9.64 -4.82 -1.76
C GLU A 75 -9.61 -6.06 -0.84
N THR A 76 -10.16 -5.97 0.36
CA THR A 76 -10.04 -7.05 1.37
C THR A 76 -11.36 -7.65 1.81
N GLY A 77 -12.47 -6.96 1.58
CA GLY A 77 -13.80 -7.34 2.08
C GLY A 77 -14.00 -7.12 3.58
N TYR A 78 -13.00 -6.59 4.29
CA TYR A 78 -13.10 -6.33 5.73
C TYR A 78 -13.46 -4.90 6.05
N MET A 79 -14.29 -4.74 7.08
CA MET A 79 -14.42 -3.49 7.80
C MET A 79 -13.24 -3.35 8.77
N VAL A 80 -12.90 -2.12 9.12
CA VAL A 80 -11.79 -1.82 10.04
C VAL A 80 -12.23 -0.97 11.23
N LYS A 81 -11.54 -1.15 12.34
CA LYS A 81 -11.71 -0.40 13.58
C LYS A 81 -10.36 0.01 14.15
N ASN A 82 -10.38 0.82 15.22
CA ASN A 82 -9.17 1.30 15.90
C ASN A 82 -8.18 1.95 14.91
N ILE A 83 -8.73 2.71 13.96
CA ILE A 83 -7.97 3.36 12.90
C ILE A 83 -7.13 4.47 13.50
N ARG A 84 -5.83 4.44 13.24
CA ARG A 84 -4.91 5.51 13.64
C ARG A 84 -3.97 5.87 12.49
N LYS A 85 -3.80 7.14 12.24
CA LYS A 85 -2.81 7.61 11.28
C LYS A 85 -1.41 7.45 11.89
N ILE A 86 -0.50 6.82 11.16
CA ILE A 86 0.87 6.56 11.62
C ILE A 86 1.91 7.41 10.90
N GLY A 87 1.54 8.02 9.78
CA GLY A 87 2.43 8.91 9.05
C GLY A 87 1.98 9.16 7.62
N ILE A 88 2.91 9.61 6.82
CA ILE A 88 2.74 9.86 5.39
C ILE A 88 3.91 9.28 4.59
N THR A 89 3.64 8.99 3.33
CA THR A 89 4.68 8.83 2.32
C THR A 89 4.49 9.86 1.23
N ARG A 90 5.58 10.37 0.70
CA ARG A 90 5.58 11.29 -0.44
C ARG A 90 6.53 10.82 -1.51
N ASP A 91 6.08 10.86 -2.73
CA ASP A 91 6.89 10.61 -3.91
C ASP A 91 6.49 11.58 -5.02
N GLN A 92 7.09 11.46 -6.18
CA GLN A 92 6.82 12.36 -7.31
C GLN A 92 5.44 12.13 -7.95
N THR A 93 4.76 11.03 -7.61
CA THR A 93 3.47 10.66 -8.21
C THR A 93 2.30 10.93 -7.29
N GLN A 94 2.49 10.74 -5.99
CA GLN A 94 1.42 10.85 -5.01
C GLN A 94 1.94 11.04 -3.58
N GLY A 95 1.06 11.55 -2.72
CA GLY A 95 1.20 11.46 -1.28
C GLY A 95 0.21 10.46 -0.73
N SER A 96 0.65 9.61 0.17
CA SER A 96 -0.21 8.68 0.85
C SER A 96 -0.28 8.98 2.34
N HIS A 97 -1.50 9.09 2.85
CA HIS A 97 -1.77 9.02 4.28
C HIS A 97 -1.70 7.57 4.72
N VAL A 98 -0.92 7.29 5.75
CA VAL A 98 -0.65 5.92 6.19
C VAL A 98 -1.34 5.66 7.52
N PHE A 99 -2.11 4.59 7.56
CA PHE A 99 -2.89 4.18 8.72
C PHE A 99 -2.48 2.80 9.22
N ALA A 100 -2.76 2.56 10.49
CA ALA A 100 -2.82 1.22 11.07
C ALA A 100 -4.23 1.00 11.61
N ALA A 101 -4.74 -0.21 11.46
CA ALA A 101 -6.08 -0.56 11.89
C ALA A 101 -6.18 -2.05 12.21
N GLU A 102 -7.31 -2.44 12.78
CA GLU A 102 -7.68 -3.83 13.03
C GLU A 102 -8.89 -4.20 12.18
N PRO A 103 -8.92 -5.39 11.58
CA PRO A 103 -10.11 -5.86 10.89
C PRO A 103 -11.18 -6.28 11.91
N TYR A 104 -12.43 -6.19 11.54
CA TYR A 104 -13.53 -6.75 12.33
C TYR A 104 -14.65 -7.29 11.45
N GLY A 105 -15.43 -8.19 12.04
CA GLY A 105 -16.49 -8.89 11.33
C GLY A 105 -15.94 -9.97 10.40
N GLU A 106 -16.78 -10.44 9.50
CA GLU A 106 -16.46 -11.42 8.49
C GLU A 106 -16.10 -10.74 7.17
N ALA A 107 -15.13 -11.30 6.45
CA ALA A 107 -14.80 -10.81 5.12
C ALA A 107 -15.97 -10.96 4.17
N GLN A 108 -16.26 -9.90 3.44
CA GLN A 108 -17.20 -9.89 2.33
C GLN A 108 -16.45 -10.11 1.01
N GLU A 109 -17.18 -10.21 -0.09
CA GLU A 109 -16.60 -10.28 -1.42
C GLU A 109 -15.76 -9.02 -1.71
N ILE A 110 -14.58 -9.23 -2.32
CA ILE A 110 -13.74 -8.11 -2.76
C ILE A 110 -14.26 -7.52 -4.06
N HIS A 111 -14.02 -6.23 -4.26
CA HIS A 111 -14.44 -5.49 -5.46
C HIS A 111 -13.23 -4.81 -6.15
N PRO A 112 -12.29 -5.61 -6.68
CA PRO A 112 -11.13 -5.07 -7.36
C PRO A 112 -11.54 -4.37 -8.67
N ASP A 113 -10.74 -3.40 -9.10
CA ASP A 113 -10.90 -2.76 -10.40
C ASP A 113 -10.55 -3.71 -11.56
N GLU A 114 -10.80 -3.26 -12.81
CA GLU A 114 -10.55 -4.09 -14.00
C GLU A 114 -9.09 -4.51 -14.14
N ASP A 115 -8.14 -3.60 -13.85
CA ASP A 115 -6.71 -3.90 -13.92
C ASP A 115 -6.29 -4.87 -12.81
N GLU A 116 -6.83 -4.71 -11.63
CA GLU A 116 -6.58 -5.60 -10.50
C GLU A 116 -7.13 -7.01 -10.79
N MET A 117 -8.35 -7.12 -11.32
CA MET A 117 -8.93 -8.39 -11.75
C MET A 117 -8.10 -9.05 -12.84
N ARG A 118 -7.60 -8.26 -13.81
CA ARG A 118 -6.73 -8.76 -14.88
C ARG A 118 -5.47 -9.40 -14.32
N PHE A 119 -4.91 -8.90 -13.24
CA PHE A 119 -3.71 -9.44 -12.59
C PHE A 119 -4.00 -10.49 -11.52
N GLY A 120 -5.24 -10.96 -11.40
CA GLY A 120 -5.61 -12.00 -10.45
C GLY A 120 -5.59 -11.50 -9.00
N ALA A 121 -6.30 -10.39 -8.77
CA ALA A 121 -6.42 -9.78 -7.45
C ALA A 121 -7.02 -10.73 -6.41
N LYS A 122 -6.39 -10.78 -5.26
CA LYS A 122 -6.92 -11.48 -4.08
C LYS A 122 -6.40 -10.87 -2.79
N CYS A 123 -7.14 -11.09 -1.72
CA CYS A 123 -6.70 -10.73 -0.37
C CYS A 123 -6.19 -11.97 0.36
N LEU A 124 -5.06 -11.84 1.03
CA LEU A 124 -4.46 -12.89 1.86
C LEU A 124 -4.22 -12.36 3.28
N LYS A 125 -4.33 -13.27 4.24
CA LYS A 125 -3.85 -13.08 5.61
C LYS A 125 -2.47 -13.72 5.73
N MET A 126 -1.46 -12.94 6.10
CA MET A 126 -0.05 -13.39 6.07
C MET A 126 0.74 -12.83 7.25
N LYS A 127 1.81 -13.54 7.60
CA LYS A 127 2.82 -13.01 8.53
C LYS A 127 3.55 -11.82 7.91
N PRO A 128 3.73 -10.72 8.65
CA PRO A 128 4.41 -9.54 8.11
C PRO A 128 5.82 -9.81 7.57
N THR A 129 6.56 -10.72 8.20
CA THR A 129 7.90 -11.13 7.77
C THR A 129 7.89 -11.81 6.40
N ASP A 130 6.88 -12.62 6.11
CA ASP A 130 6.74 -13.28 4.82
C ASP A 130 6.34 -12.28 3.74
N VAL A 131 5.50 -11.30 4.10
CA VAL A 131 5.14 -10.19 3.20
C VAL A 131 6.37 -9.38 2.83
N LEU A 132 7.20 -8.97 3.81
CA LEU A 132 8.44 -8.24 3.54
C LEU A 132 9.36 -9.02 2.60
N LYS A 133 9.53 -10.31 2.84
CA LYS A 133 10.36 -11.17 1.98
C LYS A 133 9.82 -11.25 0.55
N ASN A 134 8.51 -11.39 0.38
CA ASN A 134 7.89 -11.42 -0.95
C ASN A 134 8.03 -10.08 -1.67
N MET A 135 7.86 -8.96 -0.97
CA MET A 135 8.06 -7.63 -1.52
C MET A 135 9.52 -7.43 -1.96
N GLU A 136 10.49 -7.83 -1.14
CA GLU A 136 11.92 -7.74 -1.46
C GLU A 136 12.28 -8.56 -2.69
N ASN A 137 11.78 -9.80 -2.78
CA ASN A 137 11.98 -10.66 -3.95
C ASN A 137 11.40 -10.02 -5.21
N PHE A 138 10.17 -9.50 -5.15
CA PHE A 138 9.54 -8.80 -6.26
C PHE A 138 10.37 -7.62 -6.76
N ILE A 139 10.87 -6.79 -5.83
CA ILE A 139 11.72 -5.65 -6.14
C ILE A 139 13.02 -6.11 -6.81
N ASN A 140 13.70 -7.11 -6.23
CA ASN A 140 14.99 -7.59 -6.74
C ASN A 140 14.89 -8.21 -8.13
N GLU A 141 13.79 -8.89 -8.43
CA GLU A 141 13.54 -9.47 -9.76
C GLU A 141 13.28 -8.42 -10.85
N ARG A 142 12.75 -7.25 -10.50
CA ARG A 142 12.23 -6.27 -11.46
C ARG A 142 12.95 -4.93 -11.51
N LYS A 143 13.74 -4.59 -10.50
CA LYS A 143 14.44 -3.28 -10.42
C LYS A 143 15.39 -2.98 -11.59
N HIS A 144 15.76 -4.00 -12.36
CA HIS A 144 16.61 -3.87 -13.54
C HIS A 144 15.85 -3.97 -14.86
N ASN A 145 14.52 -4.09 -14.82
CA ASN A 145 13.71 -4.08 -16.02
C ASN A 145 13.75 -2.68 -16.66
N SER A 146 13.65 -2.65 -17.98
CA SER A 146 13.66 -1.40 -18.74
C SER A 146 12.25 -0.87 -19.05
N ASP A 147 11.21 -1.66 -18.80
CA ASP A 147 9.85 -1.21 -19.04
C ASP A 147 9.29 -0.41 -17.86
N GLU A 148 8.65 0.70 -18.21
CA GLU A 148 8.13 1.67 -17.25
C GLU A 148 7.10 1.06 -16.27
N ALA A 149 6.24 0.15 -16.77
CA ALA A 149 5.21 -0.48 -15.96
C ALA A 149 5.80 -1.35 -14.84
N SER A 150 6.81 -2.16 -15.16
CA SER A 150 7.52 -2.99 -14.18
C SER A 150 8.26 -2.15 -13.15
N LEU A 151 8.90 -1.07 -13.58
CA LEU A 151 9.59 -0.15 -12.69
C LEU A 151 8.62 0.58 -11.76
N LEU A 152 7.48 1.01 -12.26
CA LEU A 152 6.43 1.64 -11.45
C LEU A 152 5.86 0.68 -10.39
N GLN A 153 5.61 -0.57 -10.76
CA GLN A 153 5.19 -1.61 -9.82
C GLN A 153 6.23 -1.86 -8.73
N CYS A 154 7.50 -1.90 -9.12
CA CYS A 154 8.63 -2.02 -8.20
C CYS A 154 8.68 -0.87 -7.21
N TYR A 155 8.50 0.34 -7.70
CA TYR A 155 8.46 1.56 -6.90
C TYR A 155 7.33 1.55 -5.85
N PHE A 156 6.11 1.20 -6.27
CA PHE A 156 4.99 1.10 -5.34
C PHE A 156 5.18 0.00 -4.29
N THR A 157 5.77 -1.12 -4.69
CA THR A 157 6.11 -2.20 -3.76
C THR A 157 7.16 -1.76 -2.76
N PHE A 158 8.17 -1.02 -3.17
CA PHE A 158 9.19 -0.47 -2.29
C PHE A 158 8.62 0.51 -1.26
N ARG A 159 7.72 1.39 -1.68
CA ARG A 159 6.98 2.27 -0.76
C ARG A 159 6.25 1.47 0.31
N ASP A 160 5.50 0.45 -0.09
CA ASP A 160 4.72 -0.39 0.82
C ASP A 160 5.65 -1.22 1.74
N TYR A 161 6.79 -1.69 1.23
CA TYR A 161 7.85 -2.30 2.03
C TYR A 161 8.34 -1.36 3.14
N LYS A 162 8.61 -0.10 2.82
CA LYS A 162 9.04 0.90 3.80
C LYS A 162 7.98 1.20 4.86
N ILE A 163 6.72 1.23 4.48
CA ILE A 163 5.61 1.39 5.42
C ILE A 163 5.54 0.22 6.40
N LEU A 164 5.59 -1.01 5.89
CA LEU A 164 5.52 -2.20 6.73
C LEU A 164 6.74 -2.32 7.65
N GLU A 165 7.94 -2.05 7.14
CA GLU A 165 9.16 -1.99 7.95
C GLU A 165 9.05 -0.97 9.08
N TYR A 166 8.55 0.23 8.79
CA TYR A 166 8.32 1.28 9.77
C TYR A 166 7.33 0.84 10.86
N PHE A 167 6.21 0.24 10.46
CA PHE A 167 5.19 -0.26 11.37
C PHE A 167 5.77 -1.31 12.33
N LEU A 168 6.49 -2.30 11.81
CA LEU A 168 7.04 -3.39 12.61
C LEU A 168 8.12 -2.94 13.61
N LYS A 169 8.88 -1.90 13.30
CA LYS A 169 9.88 -1.35 14.22
C LYS A 169 9.26 -0.61 15.43
N ARG A 170 7.95 -0.33 15.39
CA ARG A 170 7.21 0.43 16.41
C ARG A 170 6.06 -0.33 17.03
N SER A 171 5.87 -1.56 16.63
CA SER A 171 4.85 -2.48 17.17
C SER A 171 5.36 -3.22 18.40
#